data_937f0d8598258658b6e1b11f91e87c2b
#
_entry.id   937f0d8598258658b6e1b11f91e87c2b
#
_cell.length_a   1.000
_cell.length_b   1.000
_cell.length_c   1.000
_cell.angle_alpha   90.00
_cell.angle_beta   90.00
_cell.angle_gamma   90.00
#
_symmetry.space_group_name_H-M   'P 1'
#
loop_
_entity.id
_entity.type
_entity.pdbx_description
1 polymer ?
#
loop_
_entity_poly.entity_id
_entity_poly.type
_entity_poly.pdbx_seq_one_letter_code
_entity_poly.pdbx_strand_id
1 'polypeptide(L)'
;MKDLIFGIDCDGVLRDSLKDMVRLYNTEIGDDMKISDVTNFNVDISFPRIYPETGIPATEWFFDCHSEELFLNSKPIKGVQWAMKILKQYGKVVIVTYQRSCENKLHTIEWLCRNKLMCDDVCFLKDKGLFKCDYFIDDNLDNFRDSYTKNAVLITAPYNKNIYLYDENGKLVDTEDPALAKIKKISNCENAMRFDTLKQFAEYIKQTKINL
;
A
#
# COMPACT_ATOMS: atom_id res chain seq x y z
N MET A 1 10.72 25.55 10.23
CA MET A 1 9.70 24.49 10.36
C MET A 1 10.43 23.15 10.44
N LYS A 2 9.98 22.22 11.28
CA LYS A 2 10.54 20.87 11.29
C LYS A 2 10.18 20.18 9.97
N ASP A 3 11.16 19.63 9.24
CA ASP A 3 10.88 18.87 8.03
C ASP A 3 10.04 17.65 8.39
N LEU A 4 8.93 17.45 7.69
CA LEU A 4 8.08 16.27 7.86
C LEU A 4 8.80 15.03 7.34
N ILE A 5 8.44 13.87 7.88
CA ILE A 5 8.89 12.55 7.39
C ILE A 5 7.65 11.81 6.89
N PHE A 6 7.65 11.50 5.59
CA PHE A 6 6.62 10.70 4.93
C PHE A 6 7.18 9.29 4.69
N GLY A 7 6.62 8.26 5.35
CA GLY A 7 6.85 6.86 5.04
C GLY A 7 5.77 6.40 4.05
N ILE A 8 6.16 5.92 2.87
CA ILE A 8 5.22 5.59 1.79
C ILE A 8 5.46 4.16 1.34
N ASP A 9 4.40 3.34 1.33
CA ASP A 9 4.47 2.01 0.73
C ASP A 9 4.61 2.07 -0.79
N CYS A 10 5.10 0.99 -1.38
CA CYS A 10 5.28 0.90 -2.82
C CYS A 10 4.07 0.26 -3.51
N ASP A 11 3.74 -0.99 -3.15
CA ASP A 11 2.69 -1.77 -3.79
C ASP A 11 1.31 -1.28 -3.36
N GLY A 12 0.40 -1.05 -4.32
CA GLY A 12 -0.93 -0.50 -4.03
C GLY A 12 -0.96 1.01 -3.74
N VAL A 13 0.20 1.65 -3.50
CA VAL A 13 0.30 3.09 -3.22
C VAL A 13 1.00 3.85 -4.36
N LEU A 14 2.15 3.37 -4.80
CA LEU A 14 2.94 3.93 -5.90
C LEU A 14 2.81 3.10 -7.17
N ARG A 15 2.87 1.78 -7.03
CA ARG A 15 2.85 0.78 -8.09
C ARG A 15 1.49 0.09 -8.16
N ASP A 16 0.92 -0.03 -9.36
CA ASP A 16 -0.39 -0.64 -9.62
C ASP A 16 -0.27 -2.17 -9.72
N SER A 17 0.36 -2.79 -8.70
CA SER A 17 0.65 -4.23 -8.67
C SER A 17 -0.61 -5.08 -8.68
N LEU A 18 -1.69 -4.66 -8.02
CA LEU A 18 -2.96 -5.39 -8.01
C LEU A 18 -3.56 -5.56 -9.41
N LYS A 19 -3.45 -4.52 -10.24
CA LYS A 19 -3.93 -4.58 -11.62
C LYS A 19 -3.16 -5.62 -12.44
N ASP A 20 -1.86 -5.70 -12.25
CA ASP A 20 -1.04 -6.68 -12.94
C ASP A 20 -1.23 -8.09 -12.39
N MET A 21 -1.47 -8.25 -11.08
CA MET A 21 -1.89 -9.55 -10.51
C MET A 21 -3.17 -10.07 -11.16
N VAL A 22 -4.21 -9.23 -11.25
CA VAL A 22 -5.48 -9.61 -11.90
C VAL A 22 -5.28 -9.92 -13.38
N ARG A 23 -4.47 -9.12 -14.10
CA ARG A 23 -4.15 -9.37 -15.51
C ARG A 23 -3.43 -10.71 -15.71
N LEU A 24 -2.40 -10.98 -14.93
CA LEU A 24 -1.65 -12.26 -14.99
C LEU A 24 -2.56 -13.44 -14.69
N TYR A 25 -3.34 -13.35 -13.62
CA TYR A 25 -4.30 -14.38 -13.25
C TYR A 25 -5.28 -14.70 -14.38
N ASN A 26 -5.90 -13.67 -14.97
CA ASN A 26 -6.85 -13.87 -16.07
C ASN A 26 -6.18 -14.43 -17.31
N THR A 27 -4.94 -14.02 -17.61
CA THR A 27 -4.23 -14.44 -18.82
C THR A 27 -3.74 -15.88 -18.70
N GLU A 28 -3.19 -16.29 -17.56
CA GLU A 28 -2.49 -17.57 -17.42
C GLU A 28 -3.37 -18.67 -16.82
N ILE A 29 -4.31 -18.29 -15.92
CA ILE A 29 -5.27 -19.23 -15.33
C ILE A 29 -6.56 -19.34 -16.15
N GLY A 30 -6.79 -18.38 -17.08
CA GLY A 30 -8.00 -18.38 -17.90
C GLY A 30 -9.26 -18.01 -17.13
N ASP A 31 -9.20 -16.87 -16.41
CA ASP A 31 -10.31 -16.31 -15.62
C ASP A 31 -10.73 -14.94 -16.18
N ASP A 32 -11.80 -14.36 -15.66
CA ASP A 32 -12.31 -13.02 -15.99
C ASP A 32 -12.49 -12.13 -14.76
N MET A 33 -11.70 -12.38 -13.71
CA MET A 33 -11.69 -11.65 -12.44
C MET A 33 -11.53 -10.14 -12.66
N LYS A 34 -12.28 -9.35 -11.92
CA LYS A 34 -12.15 -7.89 -11.87
C LYS A 34 -11.34 -7.48 -10.64
N ILE A 35 -10.71 -6.31 -10.71
CA ILE A 35 -9.97 -5.74 -9.56
C ILE A 35 -10.89 -5.61 -8.32
N SER A 36 -12.19 -5.30 -8.52
CA SER A 36 -13.17 -5.20 -7.45
C SER A 36 -13.44 -6.51 -6.70
N ASP A 37 -13.11 -7.65 -7.31
CA ASP A 37 -13.37 -8.97 -6.74
C ASP A 37 -12.28 -9.39 -5.74
N VAL A 38 -11.15 -8.68 -5.73
CA VAL A 38 -10.06 -8.88 -4.78
C VAL A 38 -10.41 -8.24 -3.44
N THR A 39 -11.21 -8.93 -2.64
CA THR A 39 -11.75 -8.45 -1.36
C THR A 39 -10.91 -8.83 -0.14
N ASN A 40 -9.81 -9.55 -0.33
CA ASN A 40 -8.88 -9.95 0.73
C ASN A 40 -7.46 -9.58 0.36
N PHE A 41 -6.69 -9.07 1.32
CA PHE A 41 -5.27 -8.76 1.11
C PHE A 41 -4.42 -10.02 0.90
N ASN A 42 -4.80 -11.15 1.50
CA ASN A 42 -4.11 -12.42 1.28
C ASN A 42 -4.38 -12.93 -0.14
N VAL A 43 -3.34 -12.98 -0.96
CA VAL A 43 -3.41 -13.41 -2.36
C VAL A 43 -3.81 -14.89 -2.52
N ASP A 44 -3.47 -15.77 -1.57
CA ASP A 44 -3.86 -17.19 -1.62
C ASP A 44 -5.39 -17.36 -1.45
N ILE A 45 -6.04 -16.40 -0.77
CA ILE A 45 -7.51 -16.36 -0.63
C ILE A 45 -8.14 -15.69 -1.85
N SER A 46 -7.55 -14.61 -2.34
CA SER A 46 -8.10 -13.79 -3.41
C SER A 46 -7.96 -14.41 -4.79
N PHE A 47 -6.98 -15.30 -5.00
CA PHE A 47 -6.70 -15.97 -6.27
C PHE A 47 -6.73 -17.50 -6.13
N PRO A 48 -7.90 -18.07 -5.80
CA PRO A 48 -8.01 -19.46 -5.31
C PRO A 48 -7.71 -20.53 -6.35
N ARG A 49 -7.76 -20.21 -7.66
CA ARG A 49 -7.50 -21.18 -8.74
C ARG A 49 -6.02 -21.39 -9.05
N ILE A 50 -5.12 -20.52 -8.56
CA ILE A 50 -3.69 -20.66 -8.88
C ILE A 50 -3.17 -22.01 -8.39
N TYR A 51 -3.37 -22.34 -7.11
CA TYR A 51 -2.84 -23.59 -6.56
C TYR A 51 -3.42 -24.86 -7.25
N PRO A 52 -4.74 -25.00 -7.47
CA PRO A 52 -5.30 -26.13 -8.21
C PRO A 52 -4.77 -26.28 -9.63
N GLU A 53 -4.52 -25.19 -10.34
CA GLU A 53 -4.09 -25.21 -11.75
C GLU A 53 -2.56 -25.38 -11.92
N THR A 54 -1.78 -24.87 -10.96
CA THR A 54 -0.30 -24.80 -11.09
C THR A 54 0.46 -25.68 -10.10
N GLY A 55 -0.16 -26.06 -8.99
CA GLY A 55 0.50 -26.71 -7.85
C GLY A 55 1.36 -25.76 -7.00
N ILE A 56 1.35 -24.46 -7.30
CA ILE A 56 2.16 -23.43 -6.63
C ILE A 56 1.23 -22.51 -5.83
N PRO A 57 1.54 -22.19 -4.54
CA PRO A 57 0.77 -21.19 -3.79
C PRO A 57 0.75 -19.83 -4.51
N ALA A 58 -0.38 -19.11 -4.47
CA ALA A 58 -0.51 -17.82 -5.16
C ALA A 58 0.56 -16.81 -4.72
N THR A 59 0.92 -16.82 -3.44
CA THR A 59 2.00 -15.99 -2.90
C THR A 59 3.34 -16.27 -3.60
N GLU A 60 3.71 -17.53 -3.85
CA GLU A 60 4.95 -17.88 -4.55
C GLU A 60 4.81 -17.62 -6.06
N TRP A 61 3.67 -17.96 -6.62
CA TRP A 61 3.40 -17.77 -8.04
C TRP A 61 3.52 -16.31 -8.46
N PHE A 62 2.92 -15.36 -7.70
CA PHE A 62 3.05 -13.94 -7.98
C PHE A 62 4.43 -13.37 -7.67
N PHE A 63 4.95 -13.64 -6.47
CA PHE A 63 6.08 -12.87 -5.94
C PHE A 63 7.45 -13.49 -6.23
N ASP A 64 7.49 -14.74 -6.65
CA ASP A 64 8.73 -15.42 -7.02
C ASP A 64 8.72 -15.77 -8.52
N CYS A 65 7.65 -16.42 -9.05
CA CYS A 65 7.61 -16.80 -10.48
C CYS A 65 7.36 -15.62 -11.43
N HIS A 66 6.56 -14.62 -11.01
CA HIS A 66 6.21 -13.43 -11.82
C HIS A 66 6.79 -12.13 -11.23
N SER A 67 7.93 -12.23 -10.54
CA SER A 67 8.51 -11.10 -9.83
C SER A 67 8.90 -9.94 -10.74
N GLU A 68 9.39 -10.20 -11.94
CA GLU A 68 9.76 -9.19 -12.91
C GLU A 68 8.54 -8.42 -13.41
N GLU A 69 7.46 -9.12 -13.77
CA GLU A 69 6.22 -8.51 -14.24
C GLU A 69 5.60 -7.60 -13.17
N LEU A 70 5.60 -8.06 -11.91
CA LEU A 70 4.97 -7.33 -10.82
C LEU A 70 5.84 -6.20 -10.28
N PHE A 71 7.15 -6.44 -10.09
CA PHE A 71 7.98 -5.49 -9.37
C PHE A 71 8.81 -4.59 -10.28
N LEU A 72 9.06 -4.98 -11.53
CA LEU A 72 9.84 -4.20 -12.48
C LEU A 72 8.99 -3.61 -13.62
N ASN A 73 8.00 -4.35 -14.13
CA ASN A 73 7.28 -3.97 -15.34
C ASN A 73 5.89 -3.34 -15.06
N SER A 74 5.38 -3.43 -13.82
CA SER A 74 4.12 -2.77 -13.43
C SER A 74 4.15 -1.26 -13.64
N LYS A 75 2.98 -0.71 -13.99
CA LYS A 75 2.86 0.74 -14.19
C LYS A 75 2.73 1.47 -12.85
N PRO A 76 3.24 2.71 -12.77
CA PRO A 76 2.97 3.56 -11.63
C PRO A 76 1.49 3.99 -11.62
N ILE A 77 0.91 4.10 -10.42
CA ILE A 77 -0.43 4.68 -10.23
C ILE A 77 -0.42 6.12 -10.73
N LYS A 78 -1.50 6.50 -11.40
CA LYS A 78 -1.61 7.83 -12.03
C LYS A 78 -1.41 8.96 -11.02
N GLY A 79 -0.44 9.82 -11.28
CA GLY A 79 -0.17 11.04 -10.52
C GLY A 79 0.84 10.88 -9.38
N VAL A 80 1.41 9.69 -9.16
CA VAL A 80 2.38 9.46 -8.07
C VAL A 80 3.67 10.28 -8.26
N GLN A 81 4.17 10.47 -9.48
CA GLN A 81 5.35 11.32 -9.72
C GLN A 81 5.12 12.76 -9.26
N TRP A 82 3.94 13.31 -9.56
CA TRP A 82 3.55 14.64 -9.10
C TRP A 82 3.40 14.67 -7.58
N ALA A 83 2.74 13.68 -6.99
CA ALA A 83 2.55 13.57 -5.54
C ALA A 83 3.88 13.53 -4.80
N MET A 84 4.82 12.67 -5.23
CA MET A 84 6.16 12.58 -4.67
C MET A 84 6.89 13.93 -4.72
N LYS A 85 6.83 14.63 -5.88
CA LYS A 85 7.43 15.96 -6.05
C LYS A 85 6.82 17.00 -5.10
N ILE A 86 5.51 16.94 -4.85
CA ILE A 86 4.86 17.84 -3.89
C ILE A 86 5.28 17.52 -2.45
N LEU A 87 5.21 16.26 -2.04
CA LEU A 87 5.58 15.86 -0.67
C LEU A 87 7.04 16.23 -0.34
N LYS A 88 7.95 16.08 -1.30
CA LYS A 88 9.36 16.50 -1.18
C LYS A 88 9.56 18.00 -0.89
N GLN A 89 8.59 18.85 -1.19
CA GLN A 89 8.64 20.29 -0.83
C GLN A 89 8.38 20.54 0.65
N TYR A 90 7.76 19.58 1.34
CA TYR A 90 7.35 19.71 2.74
C TYR A 90 8.15 18.83 3.70
N GLY A 91 9.00 17.93 3.18
CA GLY A 91 9.80 17.08 4.03
C GLY A 91 10.52 15.95 3.28
N LYS A 92 11.03 15.01 4.07
CA LYS A 92 11.69 13.82 3.56
C LYS A 92 10.68 12.75 3.16
N VAL A 93 10.90 12.14 2.02
CA VAL A 93 10.09 11.03 1.51
C VAL A 93 10.90 9.75 1.53
N VAL A 94 10.48 8.79 2.32
CA VAL A 94 11.12 7.48 2.46
C VAL A 94 10.14 6.41 1.98
N ILE A 95 10.59 5.56 1.08
CA ILE A 95 9.81 4.38 0.68
C ILE A 95 9.99 3.31 1.76
N VAL A 96 8.87 2.79 2.29
CA VAL A 96 8.85 1.77 3.35
C VAL A 96 8.04 0.59 2.86
N THR A 97 8.70 -0.37 2.27
CA THR A 97 8.05 -1.52 1.62
C THR A 97 8.61 -2.85 2.10
N TYR A 98 7.87 -3.93 1.92
CA TYR A 98 8.34 -5.29 2.17
C TYR A 98 8.52 -6.04 0.86
N GLN A 99 9.70 -6.61 0.67
CA GLN A 99 10.02 -7.47 -0.46
C GLN A 99 10.68 -8.76 0.04
N ARG A 100 10.15 -9.92 -0.42
CA ARG A 100 10.52 -11.24 0.10
C ARG A 100 11.97 -11.63 -0.21
N SER A 101 12.43 -11.36 -1.44
CA SER A 101 13.74 -11.76 -1.94
C SER A 101 14.64 -10.57 -2.23
N CYS A 102 15.94 -10.83 -2.39
CA CYS A 102 16.88 -9.81 -2.87
C CYS A 102 16.56 -9.37 -4.31
N GLU A 103 16.09 -10.29 -5.15
CA GLU A 103 15.69 -10.01 -6.53
C GLU A 103 14.51 -9.03 -6.57
N ASN A 104 13.46 -9.27 -5.76
CA ASN A 104 12.31 -8.36 -5.64
C ASN A 104 12.71 -6.96 -5.16
N LYS A 105 13.71 -6.89 -4.25
CA LYS A 105 14.27 -5.60 -3.81
C LYS A 105 14.97 -4.88 -4.95
N LEU A 106 15.79 -5.59 -5.74
CA LEU A 106 16.47 -5.02 -6.91
C LEU A 106 15.46 -4.53 -7.96
N HIS A 107 14.45 -5.35 -8.30
CA HIS A 107 13.36 -4.96 -9.21
C HIS A 107 12.65 -3.70 -8.71
N THR A 108 12.37 -3.62 -7.41
CA THR A 108 11.72 -2.44 -6.83
C THR A 108 12.58 -1.19 -6.92
N ILE A 109 13.88 -1.27 -6.62
CA ILE A 109 14.81 -0.13 -6.76
C ILE A 109 14.89 0.32 -8.22
N GLU A 110 15.06 -0.63 -9.14
CA GLU A 110 15.13 -0.34 -10.57
C GLU A 110 13.83 0.28 -11.08
N TRP A 111 12.68 -0.24 -10.61
CA TRP A 111 11.36 0.32 -10.94
C TRP A 111 11.20 1.77 -10.48
N LEU A 112 11.61 2.09 -9.24
CA LEU A 112 11.62 3.47 -8.73
C LEU A 112 12.46 4.40 -9.63
N CYS A 113 13.65 3.95 -10.04
CA CYS A 113 14.54 4.70 -10.92
C CYS A 113 13.93 4.89 -12.32
N ARG A 114 13.42 3.81 -12.96
CA ARG A 114 12.80 3.87 -14.30
C ARG A 114 11.61 4.83 -14.32
N ASN A 115 10.82 4.86 -13.26
CA ASN A 115 9.63 5.71 -13.15
C ASN A 115 9.94 7.11 -12.58
N LYS A 116 11.22 7.44 -12.35
CA LYS A 116 11.67 8.75 -11.84
C LYS A 116 10.97 9.16 -10.54
N LEU A 117 10.74 8.19 -9.65
CA LEU A 117 10.14 8.42 -8.34
C LEU A 117 11.22 8.86 -7.35
N MET A 118 11.27 10.17 -7.10
CA MET A 118 12.28 10.78 -6.25
C MET A 118 11.95 10.57 -4.77
N CYS A 119 12.72 9.74 -4.10
CA CYS A 119 12.70 9.56 -2.64
C CYS A 119 14.06 9.92 -2.03
N ASP A 120 14.09 10.09 -0.71
CA ASP A 120 15.33 10.34 0.04
C ASP A 120 15.99 9.02 0.43
N ASP A 121 15.18 7.98 0.68
CA ASP A 121 15.66 6.66 1.09
C ASP A 121 14.65 5.56 0.76
N VAL A 122 15.11 4.31 0.81
CA VAL A 122 14.28 3.10 0.64
C VAL A 122 14.57 2.13 1.78
N CYS A 123 13.55 1.82 2.58
CA CYS A 123 13.61 0.87 3.68
C CYS A 123 12.82 -0.38 3.32
N PHE A 124 13.48 -1.53 3.28
CA PHE A 124 12.83 -2.83 3.14
C PHE A 124 12.58 -3.44 4.53
N LEU A 125 11.36 -3.30 5.02
CA LEU A 125 10.96 -3.74 6.36
C LEU A 125 9.78 -4.72 6.26
N LYS A 126 9.91 -5.89 6.91
CA LYS A 126 8.78 -6.81 7.08
C LYS A 126 7.78 -6.24 8.09
N ASP A 127 8.30 -5.72 9.20
CA ASP A 127 7.51 -5.00 10.19
C ASP A 127 7.67 -3.50 9.95
N LYS A 128 6.72 -2.94 9.22
CA LYS A 128 6.71 -1.51 8.87
C LYS A 128 6.40 -0.61 10.08
N GLY A 129 5.81 -1.15 11.15
CA GLY A 129 5.57 -0.44 12.41
C GLY A 129 6.86 0.08 13.07
N LEU A 130 8.02 -0.52 12.76
CA LEU A 130 9.33 -0.05 13.24
C LEU A 130 9.76 1.30 12.65
N PHE A 131 9.15 1.74 11.53
CA PHE A 131 9.52 2.99 10.88
C PHE A 131 8.80 4.18 11.53
N LYS A 132 9.55 5.09 12.14
CA LYS A 132 9.01 6.31 12.78
C LYS A 132 8.93 7.45 11.78
N CYS A 133 7.72 7.99 11.58
CA CYS A 133 7.46 9.10 10.67
C CYS A 133 6.31 10.00 11.15
N ASP A 134 6.14 11.15 10.52
CA ASP A 134 5.00 12.04 10.78
C ASP A 134 3.74 11.57 10.06
N TYR A 135 3.88 11.02 8.85
CA TYR A 135 2.82 10.41 8.05
C TYR A 135 3.28 9.06 7.53
N PHE A 136 2.50 8.01 7.79
CA PHE A 136 2.71 6.70 7.22
C PHE A 136 1.57 6.37 6.26
N ILE A 137 1.90 6.12 4.99
CA ILE A 137 0.95 5.95 3.89
C ILE A 137 1.04 4.51 3.39
N ASP A 138 -0.05 3.77 3.51
CA ASP A 138 -0.12 2.35 3.16
C ASP A 138 -1.55 1.97 2.75
N ASP A 139 -1.75 0.88 2.04
CA ASP A 139 -3.05 0.36 1.65
C ASP A 139 -3.48 -0.86 2.49
N ASN A 140 -2.57 -1.42 3.28
CA ASN A 140 -2.85 -2.53 4.17
C ASN A 140 -2.95 -2.08 5.64
N LEU A 141 -4.11 -2.34 6.26
CA LEU A 141 -4.38 -1.96 7.65
C LEU A 141 -3.41 -2.58 8.65
N ASP A 142 -2.96 -3.80 8.41
CA ASP A 142 -2.09 -4.50 9.36
C ASP A 142 -0.68 -3.89 9.41
N ASN A 143 -0.26 -3.13 8.41
CA ASN A 143 1.00 -2.40 8.40
C ASN A 143 1.01 -1.20 9.37
N PHE A 144 -0.16 -0.77 9.86
CA PHE A 144 -0.27 0.25 10.92
C PHE A 144 -0.17 -0.34 12.33
N ARG A 145 -0.16 -1.67 12.49
CA ARG A 145 -0.06 -2.33 13.79
C ARG A 145 1.23 -1.90 14.50
N ASP A 146 1.08 -1.48 15.76
CA ASP A 146 2.19 -1.03 16.62
C ASP A 146 3.02 0.13 16.01
N SER A 147 2.49 0.80 14.98
CA SER A 147 3.14 1.92 14.31
C SER A 147 3.25 3.12 15.25
N TYR A 148 4.41 3.81 15.20
CA TYR A 148 4.68 5.05 15.93
C TYR A 148 4.52 6.29 15.02
N THR A 149 3.70 6.21 13.99
CA THR A 149 3.36 7.37 13.17
C THR A 149 2.36 8.29 13.88
N LYS A 150 2.49 9.60 13.69
CA LYS A 150 1.46 10.53 14.16
C LYS A 150 0.18 10.42 13.35
N ASN A 151 0.32 10.32 12.04
CA ASN A 151 -0.79 10.31 11.11
C ASN A 151 -0.72 9.06 10.23
N ALA A 152 -1.66 8.14 10.41
CA ALA A 152 -1.86 6.99 9.54
C ALA A 152 -2.71 7.39 8.34
N VAL A 153 -2.22 7.12 7.13
CA VAL A 153 -2.89 7.47 5.88
C VAL A 153 -3.18 6.20 5.10
N LEU A 154 -4.46 5.79 5.10
CA LEU A 154 -4.91 4.62 4.36
C LEU A 154 -5.23 5.00 2.91
N ILE A 155 -4.62 4.31 1.97
CA ILE A 155 -5.00 4.39 0.56
C ILE A 155 -6.09 3.36 0.28
N THR A 156 -7.16 3.80 -0.37
CA THR A 156 -8.30 2.94 -0.69
C THR A 156 -7.91 1.84 -1.68
N ALA A 157 -8.18 0.60 -1.29
CA ALA A 157 -8.04 -0.59 -2.14
C ALA A 157 -9.29 -1.46 -2.02
N PRO A 158 -9.59 -2.37 -2.96
CA PRO A 158 -10.79 -3.20 -2.89
C PRO A 158 -10.90 -3.99 -1.59
N TYR A 159 -9.79 -4.54 -1.09
CA TYR A 159 -9.73 -5.35 0.12
C TYR A 159 -9.82 -4.55 1.44
N ASN A 160 -9.77 -3.22 1.40
CA ASN A 160 -9.91 -2.39 2.60
C ASN A 160 -11.19 -1.54 2.63
N LYS A 161 -12.06 -1.63 1.59
CA LYS A 161 -13.32 -0.87 1.52
C LYS A 161 -14.41 -1.41 2.44
N ASN A 162 -14.51 -2.72 2.58
CA ASN A 162 -15.60 -3.41 3.28
C ASN A 162 -15.14 -4.02 4.61
N ILE A 163 -14.38 -3.27 5.38
CA ILE A 163 -13.95 -3.72 6.70
C ILE A 163 -15.02 -3.37 7.72
N TYR A 164 -15.42 -4.37 8.49
CA TYR A 164 -16.39 -4.23 9.58
C TYR A 164 -15.67 -4.39 10.90
N LEU A 165 -16.05 -3.57 11.89
CA LEU A 165 -15.65 -3.74 13.28
C LEU A 165 -16.82 -4.34 14.08
N TYR A 166 -16.50 -5.26 14.94
CA TYR A 166 -17.42 -5.80 15.94
C TYR A 166 -16.92 -5.45 17.33
N ASP A 167 -17.85 -5.14 18.25
CA ASP A 167 -17.55 -4.95 19.66
C ASP A 167 -17.24 -6.30 20.35
N GLU A 168 -16.97 -6.25 21.63
CA GLU A 168 -16.70 -7.43 22.46
C GLU A 168 -17.87 -8.43 22.54
N ASN A 169 -19.09 -7.98 22.20
CA ASN A 169 -20.31 -8.79 22.17
C ASN A 169 -20.63 -9.30 20.75
N GLY A 170 -19.77 -9.05 19.77
CA GLY A 170 -19.97 -9.44 18.37
C GLY A 170 -21.01 -8.58 17.63
N LYS A 171 -21.38 -7.40 18.15
CA LYS A 171 -22.28 -6.46 17.49
C LYS A 171 -21.45 -5.53 16.58
N LEU A 172 -21.97 -5.29 15.36
CA LEU A 172 -21.37 -4.33 14.42
C LEU A 172 -21.29 -2.93 15.05
N VAL A 173 -20.10 -2.37 15.07
CA VAL A 173 -19.86 -0.99 15.54
C VAL A 173 -20.23 -0.04 14.42
N ASP A 174 -21.19 0.85 14.70
CA ASP A 174 -21.53 1.94 13.80
C ASP A 174 -20.43 3.01 13.85
N THR A 175 -19.68 3.13 12.77
CA THR A 175 -18.58 4.13 12.61
C THR A 175 -18.57 4.61 11.18
N GLU A 176 -18.23 5.88 10.98
CA GLU A 176 -18.15 6.49 9.65
C GLU A 176 -17.15 5.77 8.72
N ASP A 177 -16.03 5.29 9.27
CA ASP A 177 -15.05 4.47 8.53
C ASP A 177 -14.46 3.38 9.45
N PRO A 178 -14.97 2.15 9.38
CA PRO A 178 -14.49 1.04 10.20
C PRO A 178 -13.00 0.72 10.02
N ALA A 179 -12.45 0.96 8.85
CA ALA A 179 -11.02 0.74 8.60
C ALA A 179 -10.17 1.75 9.38
N LEU A 180 -10.56 3.03 9.41
CA LEU A 180 -9.86 4.05 10.19
C LEU A 180 -9.98 3.80 11.69
N ALA A 181 -11.16 3.37 12.16
CA ALA A 181 -11.34 2.97 13.55
C ALA A 181 -10.46 1.77 13.93
N LYS A 182 -10.31 0.78 13.04
CA LYS A 182 -9.39 -0.34 13.23
C LYS A 182 -7.94 0.14 13.31
N ILE A 183 -7.51 1.04 12.41
CA ILE A 183 -6.16 1.61 12.44
C ILE A 183 -5.89 2.27 13.79
N LYS A 184 -6.78 3.14 14.27
CA LYS A 184 -6.63 3.81 15.58
C LYS A 184 -6.53 2.81 16.73
N LYS A 185 -7.22 1.68 16.65
CA LYS A 185 -7.19 0.62 17.68
C LYS A 185 -5.87 -0.15 17.70
N ILE A 186 -5.27 -0.41 16.53
CA ILE A 186 -4.06 -1.27 16.42
C ILE A 186 -2.75 -0.49 16.37
N SER A 187 -2.81 0.84 16.19
CA SER A 187 -1.64 1.72 16.11
C SER A 187 -1.60 2.72 17.29
N ASN A 188 -0.48 3.42 17.40
CA ASN A 188 -0.30 4.54 18.33
C ASN A 188 -0.47 5.89 17.62
N CYS A 189 -1.20 5.96 16.51
CA CYS A 189 -1.39 7.18 15.75
C CYS A 189 -2.37 8.15 16.44
N GLU A 190 -2.09 9.44 16.31
CA GLU A 190 -3.00 10.52 16.77
C GLU A 190 -4.19 10.64 15.82
N ASN A 191 -3.92 10.55 14.52
CA ASN A 191 -4.93 10.71 13.46
C ASN A 191 -4.87 9.56 12.45
N ALA A 192 -6.03 9.13 11.98
CA ALA A 192 -6.17 8.22 10.85
C ALA A 192 -7.01 8.89 9.76
N MET A 193 -6.53 8.82 8.51
CA MET A 193 -7.14 9.46 7.34
C MET A 193 -7.22 8.46 6.19
N ARG A 194 -8.19 8.67 5.28
CA ARG A 194 -8.33 7.87 4.06
C ARG A 194 -8.29 8.76 2.83
N PHE A 195 -7.60 8.30 1.81
CA PHE A 195 -7.59 8.89 0.46
C PHE A 195 -7.67 7.79 -0.59
N ASP A 196 -8.22 8.09 -1.76
CA ASP A 196 -8.25 7.10 -2.85
C ASP A 196 -6.88 6.95 -3.53
N THR A 197 -6.05 7.99 -3.48
CA THR A 197 -4.72 7.98 -4.12
C THR A 197 -3.72 8.82 -3.33
N LEU A 198 -2.43 8.51 -3.49
CA LEU A 198 -1.35 9.36 -2.98
C LEU A 198 -1.43 10.81 -3.52
N LYS A 199 -1.97 10.98 -4.74
CA LYS A 199 -2.17 12.32 -5.31
C LYS A 199 -3.12 13.16 -4.48
N GLN A 200 -4.27 12.61 -4.07
CA GLN A 200 -5.24 13.34 -3.21
C GLN A 200 -4.62 13.68 -1.84
N PHE A 201 -3.86 12.77 -1.26
CA PHE A 201 -3.13 13.07 -0.02
C PHE A 201 -2.12 14.20 -0.21
N ALA A 202 -1.34 14.21 -1.29
CA ALA A 202 -0.40 15.29 -1.58
C ALA A 202 -1.10 16.64 -1.83
N GLU A 203 -2.29 16.65 -2.43
CA GLU A 203 -3.15 17.85 -2.55
C GLU A 203 -3.60 18.35 -1.18
N TYR A 204 -4.02 17.46 -0.30
CA TYR A 204 -4.36 17.78 1.09
C TYR A 204 -3.18 18.42 1.84
N ILE A 205 -1.99 17.83 1.79
CA ILE A 205 -0.77 18.39 2.41
C ILE A 205 -0.47 19.78 1.85
N LYS A 206 -0.55 19.95 0.54
CA LYS A 206 -0.34 21.27 -0.10
C LYS A 206 -1.32 22.33 0.43
N GLN A 207 -2.60 22.00 0.53
CA GLN A 207 -3.62 22.93 1.00
C GLN A 207 -3.46 23.27 2.48
N THR A 208 -3.21 22.29 3.34
CA THR A 208 -3.06 22.49 4.79
C THR A 208 -1.78 23.25 5.18
N LYS A 209 -0.71 23.14 4.37
CA LYS A 209 0.57 23.80 4.64
C LYS A 209 0.70 25.20 4.02
N ILE A 210 -0.12 25.55 3.04
CA ILE A 210 -0.19 26.91 2.51
C ILE A 210 -0.91 27.86 3.50
N ASN A 211 -1.75 27.32 4.38
CA ASN A 211 -2.54 28.08 5.35
C ASN A 211 -1.85 28.24 6.73
N LEU A 212 -0.59 27.84 6.86
CA LEU A 212 0.29 28.02 8.03
C LEU A 212 1.48 28.93 7.69
#